data_5e43698006d122af88c1e10c59ae6cd0
#
_entry.id   5e43698006d122af88c1e10c59ae6cd0
#
_cell.length_a   1.000
_cell.length_b   1.000
_cell.length_c   1.000
_cell.angle_alpha   90.00
_cell.angle_beta   90.00
_cell.angle_gamma   90.00
#
_symmetry.space_group_name_H-M   'P 1'
#
loop_
_entity.id
_entity.type
_entity.pdbx_description
1 polymer ?
#
loop_
_entity_poly.entity_id
_entity_poly.type
_entity_poly.pdbx_seq_one_letter_code
_entity_poly.pdbx_strand_id
1 'polypeptide(L)'
;VSTFEEVFERIKLATNTRTQVELAEVLDIRQSSISDAKRRNSVPSDWYMKLFEKFGLNPDWLKKASGPMYLRTEQGYQPLDAPAAGMVLEDPARYGDPDAKSSVVTVHSMHCEVTEQGGGPLKAIGKLSVPQSYSGPSVQVVRMDASSMEPLVRKGAYVGIDTAQKNVVSGELYGVYVPYEGVALKRIFLDAEKARFVLRSENPAHPEQYLPVDKHAERIVGRVAWVLQRF
;
A
#
# COMPACT_ATOMS: atom_id res chain seq x y z
N VAL A 1 23.99 -22.57 -13.86
CA VAL A 1 23.02 -23.68 -14.05
C VAL A 1 23.60 -24.85 -13.26
N SER A 2 22.83 -25.35 -12.28
CA SER A 2 23.27 -26.50 -11.46
C SER A 2 23.37 -27.76 -12.32
N THR A 3 24.37 -28.59 -12.01
CA THR A 3 24.55 -29.88 -12.65
C THR A 3 23.51 -30.90 -12.17
N PHE A 4 23.28 -31.99 -12.92
CA PHE A 4 22.41 -33.08 -12.49
C PHE A 4 22.79 -33.60 -11.09
N GLU A 5 24.10 -33.78 -10.83
CA GLU A 5 24.59 -34.32 -9.56
C GLU A 5 24.22 -33.41 -8.39
N GLU A 6 24.37 -32.09 -8.52
CA GLU A 6 24.02 -31.14 -7.47
C GLU A 6 22.53 -31.14 -7.15
N VAL A 7 21.69 -31.20 -8.20
CA VAL A 7 20.23 -31.27 -8.01
C VAL A 7 19.83 -32.62 -7.40
N PHE A 8 20.48 -33.69 -7.85
CA PHE A 8 20.22 -35.03 -7.37
C PHE A 8 20.55 -35.22 -5.89
N GLU A 9 21.69 -34.66 -5.43
CA GLU A 9 22.05 -34.67 -4.00
C GLU A 9 21.07 -33.86 -3.16
N ARG A 10 20.59 -32.71 -3.66
CA ARG A 10 19.53 -31.94 -2.97
C ARG A 10 18.22 -32.70 -2.87
N ILE A 11 17.84 -33.44 -3.93
CA ILE A 11 16.63 -34.27 -3.90
C ILE A 11 16.79 -35.36 -2.83
N LYS A 12 17.93 -36.08 -2.81
CA LYS A 12 18.21 -37.11 -1.82
C LYS A 12 18.16 -36.57 -0.39
N LEU A 13 18.78 -35.42 -0.18
CA LEU A 13 18.75 -34.73 1.12
C LEU A 13 17.33 -34.42 1.57
N ALA A 14 16.53 -33.84 0.68
CA ALA A 14 15.18 -33.39 0.98
C ALA A 14 14.18 -34.52 1.15
N THR A 15 14.38 -35.65 0.46
CA THR A 15 13.51 -36.84 0.55
C THR A 15 14.02 -37.91 1.51
N ASN A 16 15.17 -37.65 2.15
CA ASN A 16 15.86 -38.59 3.03
C ASN A 16 16.14 -39.96 2.36
N THR A 17 16.34 -39.99 1.05
CA THR A 17 16.70 -41.21 0.30
C THR A 17 18.20 -41.35 0.16
N ARG A 18 18.68 -42.59 0.22
CA ARG A 18 20.13 -42.89 0.14
C ARG A 18 20.54 -43.51 -1.20
N THR A 19 19.63 -44.25 -1.81
CA THR A 19 19.89 -45.02 -3.03
C THR A 19 19.06 -44.52 -4.21
N GLN A 20 19.53 -44.82 -5.44
CA GLN A 20 18.77 -44.52 -6.65
C GLN A 20 17.46 -45.33 -6.74
N VAL A 21 17.41 -46.49 -6.13
CA VAL A 21 16.21 -47.33 -6.10
C VAL A 21 15.13 -46.67 -5.23
N GLU A 22 15.48 -46.29 -4.01
CA GLU A 22 14.58 -45.56 -3.13
C GLU A 22 14.05 -44.26 -3.77
N LEU A 23 14.93 -43.51 -4.45
CA LEU A 23 14.51 -42.31 -5.14
C LEU A 23 13.58 -42.60 -6.31
N ALA A 24 13.80 -43.69 -7.05
CA ALA A 24 12.91 -44.10 -8.15
C ALA A 24 11.49 -44.41 -7.59
N GLU A 25 11.40 -45.09 -6.47
CA GLU A 25 10.13 -45.36 -5.78
C GLU A 25 9.44 -44.08 -5.33
N VAL A 26 10.19 -43.15 -4.69
CA VAL A 26 9.66 -41.85 -4.23
C VAL A 26 9.10 -41.04 -5.38
N LEU A 27 9.77 -41.00 -6.53
CA LEU A 27 9.36 -40.28 -7.71
C LEU A 27 8.31 -41.03 -8.58
N ASP A 28 8.04 -42.29 -8.24
CA ASP A 28 7.20 -43.18 -9.05
C ASP A 28 7.67 -43.23 -10.49
N ILE A 29 8.96 -43.63 -10.68
CA ILE A 29 9.64 -43.76 -11.98
C ILE A 29 10.49 -45.02 -11.98
N ARG A 30 10.90 -45.44 -13.18
CA ARG A 30 11.84 -46.57 -13.36
C ARG A 30 13.26 -46.10 -13.01
N GLN A 31 14.08 -46.99 -12.41
CA GLN A 31 15.47 -46.70 -12.11
C GLN A 31 16.28 -46.31 -13.37
N SER A 32 15.93 -46.90 -14.52
CA SER A 32 16.53 -46.55 -15.83
C SER A 32 16.35 -45.07 -16.18
N SER A 33 15.25 -44.44 -15.76
CA SER A 33 15.00 -43.02 -15.98
C SER A 33 15.98 -42.14 -15.23
N ILE A 34 16.45 -42.55 -14.05
CA ILE A 34 17.48 -41.83 -13.29
C ILE A 34 18.83 -41.92 -14.03
N SER A 35 19.19 -43.12 -14.54
CA SER A 35 20.41 -43.34 -15.29
C SER A 35 20.41 -42.52 -16.59
N ASP A 36 19.27 -42.40 -17.26
CA ASP A 36 19.13 -41.61 -18.48
C ASP A 36 19.19 -40.10 -18.21
N ALA A 37 18.62 -39.60 -17.09
CA ALA A 37 18.71 -38.22 -16.69
C ALA A 37 20.16 -37.85 -16.32
N LYS A 38 20.87 -38.73 -15.60
CA LYS A 38 22.29 -38.57 -15.29
C LYS A 38 23.13 -38.48 -16.57
N ARG A 39 22.92 -39.37 -17.55
CA ARG A 39 23.64 -39.35 -18.83
C ARG A 39 23.41 -38.06 -19.61
N ARG A 40 22.20 -37.49 -19.56
CA ARG A 40 21.84 -36.23 -20.20
C ARG A 40 22.24 -34.99 -19.37
N ASN A 41 22.80 -35.20 -18.19
CA ASN A 41 23.11 -34.12 -17.21
C ASN A 41 21.96 -33.15 -17.00
N SER A 42 20.71 -33.67 -16.97
CA SER A 42 19.51 -32.86 -16.90
C SER A 42 18.42 -33.59 -16.10
N VAL A 43 17.82 -32.90 -15.17
CA VAL A 43 16.66 -33.39 -14.40
C VAL A 43 15.38 -33.03 -15.17
N PRO A 44 14.51 -33.98 -15.48
CA PRO A 44 13.23 -33.73 -16.13
C PRO A 44 12.33 -32.83 -15.30
N SER A 45 11.56 -31.96 -15.96
CA SER A 45 10.70 -30.98 -15.27
C SER A 45 9.57 -31.63 -14.46
N ASP A 46 9.09 -32.79 -14.87
CA ASP A 46 8.05 -33.56 -14.17
C ASP A 46 8.50 -34.04 -12.78
N TRP A 47 9.81 -34.26 -12.57
CA TRP A 47 10.33 -34.63 -11.27
C TRP A 47 10.18 -33.51 -10.25
N TYR A 48 10.40 -32.25 -10.65
CA TYR A 48 10.20 -31.11 -9.78
C TYR A 48 8.73 -30.95 -9.37
N MET A 49 7.81 -31.22 -10.31
CA MET A 49 6.37 -31.16 -10.00
C MET A 49 5.95 -32.26 -9.05
N LYS A 50 6.39 -33.51 -9.27
CA LYS A 50 6.12 -34.62 -8.35
C LYS A 50 6.67 -34.37 -6.95
N LEU A 51 7.88 -33.81 -6.85
CA LEU A 51 8.50 -33.48 -5.55
C LEU A 51 7.76 -32.35 -4.83
N PHE A 52 7.26 -31.39 -5.59
CA PHE A 52 6.42 -30.32 -5.04
C PHE A 52 5.07 -30.86 -4.55
N GLU A 53 4.40 -31.69 -5.36
CA GLU A 53 3.09 -32.26 -5.02
C GLU A 53 3.16 -33.21 -3.81
N LYS A 54 4.18 -34.11 -3.78
CA LYS A 54 4.32 -35.13 -2.72
C LYS A 54 4.90 -34.58 -1.41
N PHE A 55 5.89 -33.69 -1.51
CA PHE A 55 6.67 -33.25 -0.35
C PHE A 55 6.63 -31.73 -0.10
N GLY A 56 5.98 -30.96 -0.97
CA GLY A 56 5.99 -29.51 -0.88
C GLY A 56 7.35 -28.87 -1.18
N LEU A 57 8.27 -29.58 -1.81
CA LEU A 57 9.63 -29.12 -2.12
C LEU A 57 9.63 -27.96 -3.12
N ASN A 58 10.47 -26.98 -2.86
CA ASN A 58 10.62 -25.81 -3.71
C ASN A 58 11.43 -26.15 -4.97
N PRO A 59 10.86 -26.03 -6.19
CA PRO A 59 11.57 -26.28 -7.44
C PRO A 59 12.78 -25.37 -7.68
N ASP A 60 12.74 -24.11 -7.21
CA ASP A 60 13.85 -23.17 -7.34
C ASP A 60 14.99 -23.51 -6.37
N TRP A 61 14.67 -23.96 -5.15
CA TRP A 61 15.68 -24.46 -4.24
C TRP A 61 16.36 -25.71 -4.81
N LEU A 62 15.61 -26.63 -5.38
CA LEU A 62 16.17 -27.82 -6.04
C LEU A 62 17.09 -27.43 -7.20
N LYS A 63 16.69 -26.47 -8.05
CA LYS A 63 17.45 -26.05 -9.24
C LYS A 63 18.67 -25.19 -8.92
N LYS A 64 18.53 -24.22 -7.99
CA LYS A 64 19.48 -23.13 -7.80
C LYS A 64 19.98 -23.00 -6.36
N ALA A 65 19.50 -23.81 -5.41
CA ALA A 65 19.70 -23.66 -3.97
C ALA A 65 19.25 -22.26 -3.45
N SER A 66 18.22 -21.70 -4.06
CA SER A 66 17.68 -20.38 -3.73
C SER A 66 16.31 -20.52 -3.07
N GLY A 67 16.09 -19.77 -1.99
CA GLY A 67 14.85 -19.80 -1.21
C GLY A 67 14.74 -20.96 -0.22
N PRO A 68 13.60 -21.12 0.45
CA PRO A 68 13.34 -22.17 1.41
C PRO A 68 13.26 -23.55 0.73
N MET A 69 13.66 -24.60 1.43
CA MET A 69 13.62 -25.98 0.93
C MET A 69 12.19 -26.43 0.63
N TYR A 70 11.22 -26.06 1.46
CA TYR A 70 9.82 -26.42 1.34
C TYR A 70 8.96 -25.18 1.11
N LEU A 71 8.04 -25.25 0.14
CA LEU A 71 7.02 -24.23 -0.11
C LEU A 71 5.70 -24.57 0.58
N ARG A 72 5.47 -25.86 0.88
CA ARG A 72 4.29 -26.36 1.57
C ARG A 72 4.71 -27.11 2.82
N THR A 73 4.23 -26.66 3.97
CA THR A 73 4.41 -27.33 5.28
C THR A 73 3.05 -27.71 5.84
N GLU A 74 3.01 -28.42 6.98
CA GLU A 74 1.77 -28.71 7.71
C GLU A 74 1.00 -27.45 8.14
N GLN A 75 1.69 -26.30 8.16
CA GLN A 75 1.12 -24.98 8.49
C GLN A 75 0.66 -24.18 7.25
N GLY A 76 0.76 -24.77 6.03
CA GLY A 76 0.37 -24.14 4.77
C GLY A 76 1.53 -23.78 3.84
N TYR A 77 1.25 -22.98 2.81
CA TYR A 77 2.27 -22.51 1.86
C TYR A 77 3.19 -21.48 2.52
N GLN A 78 4.50 -21.69 2.42
CA GLN A 78 5.49 -20.65 2.75
C GLN A 78 5.83 -19.85 1.49
N PRO A 79 5.70 -18.50 1.52
CA PRO A 79 6.17 -17.65 0.43
C PRO A 79 7.68 -17.79 0.26
N LEU A 80 8.16 -17.66 -0.99
CA LEU A 80 9.57 -17.84 -1.37
C LEU A 80 10.56 -16.92 -0.63
N ASP A 81 10.10 -15.86 0.00
CA ASP A 81 10.90 -14.84 0.70
C ASP A 81 10.27 -14.47 2.06
N ALA A 82 9.94 -15.47 2.89
CA ALA A 82 9.54 -15.18 4.26
C ALA A 82 10.80 -14.85 5.09
N PRO A 83 11.03 -13.62 5.52
CA PRO A 83 11.93 -13.36 6.62
C PRO A 83 11.36 -14.04 7.86
N ALA A 84 12.25 -14.56 8.71
CA ALA A 84 11.93 -15.36 9.89
C ALA A 84 10.75 -14.79 10.67
N ALA A 85 9.75 -15.65 10.90
CA ALA A 85 8.62 -15.58 11.82
C ALA A 85 8.23 -14.17 12.31
N GLY A 86 7.21 -13.54 11.70
CA GLY A 86 6.44 -12.53 12.38
C GLY A 86 6.03 -11.27 11.63
N MET A 87 6.51 -11.03 10.42
CA MET A 87 6.06 -9.90 9.60
C MET A 87 5.86 -10.34 8.17
N VAL A 88 4.62 -10.30 7.69
CA VAL A 88 4.33 -10.22 6.26
C VAL A 88 4.71 -8.79 5.85
N LEU A 89 5.97 -8.60 5.50
CA LEU A 89 6.39 -7.45 4.72
C LEU A 89 6.12 -7.84 3.27
N GLU A 90 5.00 -7.38 2.72
CA GLU A 90 4.87 -7.27 1.28
C GLU A 90 6.06 -6.44 0.80
N ASP A 91 6.92 -7.03 -0.04
CA ASP A 91 8.05 -6.31 -0.63
C ASP A 91 7.50 -5.26 -1.59
N PRO A 92 7.58 -3.96 -1.26
CA PRO A 92 7.08 -2.90 -2.13
C PRO A 92 7.83 -2.85 -3.47
N ALA A 93 8.99 -3.49 -3.60
CA ALA A 93 9.77 -3.54 -4.84
C ALA A 93 9.12 -4.37 -5.96
N ARG A 94 8.06 -5.15 -5.69
CA ARG A 94 7.34 -5.93 -6.72
C ARG A 94 6.26 -5.16 -7.47
N TYR A 95 5.80 -4.00 -6.95
CA TYR A 95 4.67 -3.24 -7.52
C TYR A 95 4.90 -1.74 -7.61
N GLY A 96 6.12 -1.27 -7.61
CA GLY A 96 6.40 0.15 -7.70
C GLY A 96 7.88 0.46 -7.66
N ASP A 97 8.18 1.69 -7.90
CA ASP A 97 9.47 2.33 -7.74
C ASP A 97 10.18 1.78 -6.48
N PRO A 98 11.42 1.23 -6.58
CA PRO A 98 12.21 0.74 -5.44
C PRO A 98 12.45 1.82 -4.35
N ASP A 99 12.12 3.08 -4.63
CA ASP A 99 12.16 4.20 -3.69
C ASP A 99 10.83 4.51 -2.99
N ALA A 100 9.77 3.73 -3.17
CA ALA A 100 8.48 3.96 -2.51
C ALA A 100 8.55 3.67 -1.00
N LYS A 101 9.31 4.47 -0.27
CA LYS A 101 9.30 4.48 1.19
C LYS A 101 7.92 4.94 1.67
N SER A 102 7.34 4.21 2.61
CA SER A 102 6.12 4.63 3.28
C SER A 102 6.44 5.53 4.47
N SER A 103 5.60 6.51 4.69
CA SER A 103 5.66 7.42 5.83
C SER A 103 4.40 7.32 6.67
N VAL A 104 4.55 7.38 7.98
CA VAL A 104 3.40 7.41 8.89
C VAL A 104 3.06 8.86 9.20
N VAL A 105 1.87 9.30 8.77
CA VAL A 105 1.34 10.64 9.01
C VAL A 105 0.28 10.64 10.11
N THR A 106 0.20 11.72 10.88
CA THR A 106 -0.86 11.90 11.87
C THR A 106 -2.14 12.35 11.17
N VAL A 107 -3.24 11.68 11.49
CA VAL A 107 -4.59 12.03 11.01
C VAL A 107 -5.29 12.88 12.04
N HIS A 108 -5.89 13.97 11.61
CA HIS A 108 -6.62 14.90 12.47
C HIS A 108 -8.13 14.84 12.19
N SER A 109 -8.93 15.18 13.19
CA SER A 109 -10.35 15.49 13.00
C SER A 109 -10.49 16.80 12.24
N MET A 110 -11.57 16.97 11.48
CA MET A 110 -11.92 18.25 10.87
C MET A 110 -12.46 19.24 11.91
N HIS A 111 -12.99 18.74 13.03
CA HIS A 111 -13.46 19.57 14.13
C HIS A 111 -12.28 20.08 14.97
N CYS A 112 -12.29 21.36 15.27
CA CYS A 112 -11.36 21.96 16.22
C CYS A 112 -12.01 22.07 17.61
N GLU A 113 -11.19 22.08 18.67
CA GLU A 113 -11.67 22.48 19.98
C GLU A 113 -11.96 23.99 19.95
N VAL A 114 -13.17 24.38 20.37
CA VAL A 114 -13.58 25.78 20.40
C VAL A 114 -12.80 26.45 21.52
N THR A 115 -11.92 27.39 21.18
CA THR A 115 -11.26 28.27 22.12
C THR A 115 -11.97 29.63 22.12
N GLU A 116 -11.83 30.41 23.20
CA GLU A 116 -12.40 31.76 23.28
C GLU A 116 -11.94 32.71 22.17
N GLN A 117 -10.83 32.35 21.47
CA GLN A 117 -10.27 33.10 20.34
C GLN A 117 -10.70 32.56 18.98
N GLY A 118 -11.61 31.57 18.92
CA GLY A 118 -12.28 31.21 17.69
C GLY A 118 -11.68 30.06 16.88
N GLY A 119 -10.73 29.30 17.38
CA GLY A 119 -10.24 28.09 16.70
C GLY A 119 -8.95 27.56 17.34
N GLY A 120 -9.01 26.34 17.81
CA GLY A 120 -7.89 25.61 18.39
C GLY A 120 -7.21 24.67 17.36
N PRO A 121 -6.13 24.01 17.76
CA PRO A 121 -5.49 22.99 16.91
C PRO A 121 -6.46 21.83 16.63
N LEU A 122 -6.34 21.24 15.45
CA LEU A 122 -7.10 20.05 15.10
C LEU A 122 -6.67 18.87 15.98
N LYS A 123 -7.65 18.15 16.52
CA LYS A 123 -7.40 16.99 17.37
C LYS A 123 -6.84 15.82 16.57
N ALA A 124 -5.71 15.26 16.96
CA ALA A 124 -5.17 14.03 16.41
C ALA A 124 -6.09 12.85 16.77
N ILE A 125 -6.52 12.07 15.77
CA ILE A 125 -7.45 10.93 15.93
C ILE A 125 -6.86 9.61 15.51
N GLY A 126 -5.68 9.59 14.88
CA GLY A 126 -5.04 8.36 14.42
C GLY A 126 -3.77 8.58 13.63
N LYS A 127 -3.29 7.51 13.04
CA LYS A 127 -2.13 7.49 12.15
C LYS A 127 -2.48 6.75 10.88
N LEU A 128 -1.91 7.16 9.75
CA LEU A 128 -2.09 6.57 8.42
C LEU A 128 -0.73 6.36 7.78
N SER A 129 -0.51 5.18 7.19
CA SER A 129 0.67 4.94 6.36
C SER A 129 0.34 5.35 4.92
N VAL A 130 1.17 6.23 4.36
CA VAL A 130 1.05 6.71 2.98
C VAL A 130 2.40 6.62 2.28
N PRO A 131 2.45 6.52 0.94
CA PRO A 131 3.71 6.66 0.20
C PRO A 131 4.40 7.98 0.55
N GLN A 132 5.73 7.98 0.59
CA GLN A 132 6.52 9.16 0.99
C GLN A 132 6.22 10.39 0.11
N SER A 133 5.89 10.19 -1.16
CA SER A 133 5.47 11.25 -2.09
C SER A 133 4.18 11.99 -1.67
N TYR A 134 3.38 11.39 -0.79
CA TYR A 134 2.14 11.97 -0.25
C TYR A 134 2.32 12.56 1.15
N SER A 135 3.51 12.43 1.75
CA SER A 135 3.84 12.89 3.10
C SER A 135 4.87 14.02 3.05
N GLY A 136 4.44 15.22 2.72
CA GLY A 136 5.30 16.41 2.81
C GLY A 136 5.25 17.06 4.21
N PRO A 137 6.25 17.87 4.60
CA PRO A 137 6.25 18.59 5.88
C PRO A 137 5.10 19.60 5.98
N SER A 138 4.58 20.06 4.85
CA SER A 138 3.43 20.96 4.74
C SER A 138 2.09 20.24 4.60
N VAL A 139 2.09 18.89 4.51
CA VAL A 139 0.85 18.13 4.31
C VAL A 139 0.20 17.82 5.65
N GLN A 140 -0.97 18.38 5.88
CA GLN A 140 -1.83 18.08 7.01
C GLN A 140 -2.93 17.09 6.57
N VAL A 141 -3.03 15.95 7.26
CA VAL A 141 -4.02 14.92 6.92
C VAL A 141 -5.22 15.03 7.86
N VAL A 142 -6.40 15.15 7.26
CA VAL A 142 -7.68 15.17 7.98
C VAL A 142 -8.56 14.00 7.55
N ARG A 143 -9.45 13.56 8.44
CA ARG A 143 -10.49 12.58 8.11
C ARG A 143 -11.80 13.31 7.87
N MET A 144 -12.38 13.09 6.68
CA MET A 144 -13.68 13.67 6.30
C MET A 144 -14.80 13.07 7.15
N ASP A 145 -15.52 13.87 7.89
CA ASP A 145 -16.65 13.43 8.73
C ASP A 145 -18.01 14.01 8.29
N ALA A 146 -18.01 14.88 7.27
CA ALA A 146 -19.20 15.48 6.68
C ALA A 146 -19.48 14.93 5.26
N SER A 147 -20.72 15.07 4.80
CA SER A 147 -21.17 14.69 3.44
C SER A 147 -21.16 15.86 2.45
N SER A 148 -20.61 17.00 2.83
CA SER A 148 -20.64 18.23 2.02
C SER A 148 -19.94 18.11 0.66
N MET A 149 -18.99 17.18 0.52
CA MET A 149 -18.22 16.97 -0.70
C MET A 149 -18.60 15.69 -1.45
N GLU A 150 -19.66 15.00 -1.03
CA GLU A 150 -20.18 13.85 -1.78
C GLU A 150 -20.84 14.29 -3.11
N PRO A 151 -20.67 13.47 -4.16
CA PRO A 151 -20.04 12.16 -4.20
C PRO A 151 -18.52 12.18 -4.39
N LEU A 152 -17.88 13.33 -4.58
CA LEU A 152 -16.46 13.46 -4.92
C LEU A 152 -15.56 12.99 -3.77
N VAL A 153 -15.80 13.47 -2.55
CA VAL A 153 -15.12 13.05 -1.33
C VAL A 153 -16.14 12.53 -0.34
N ARG A 154 -16.08 11.23 -0.08
CA ARG A 154 -17.05 10.55 0.79
C ARG A 154 -16.72 10.73 2.27
N LYS A 155 -17.73 10.64 3.11
CA LYS A 155 -17.55 10.56 4.55
C LYS A 155 -16.64 9.38 4.92
N GLY A 156 -15.66 9.62 5.78
CA GLY A 156 -14.64 8.65 6.18
C GLY A 156 -13.37 8.66 5.32
N ALA A 157 -13.32 9.43 4.23
CA ALA A 157 -12.12 9.62 3.42
C ALA A 157 -11.01 10.32 4.21
N TYR A 158 -9.77 10.00 3.86
CA TYR A 158 -8.60 10.74 4.33
C TYR A 158 -8.20 11.75 3.25
N VAL A 159 -7.92 12.98 3.67
CA VAL A 159 -7.61 14.09 2.77
C VAL A 159 -6.31 14.73 3.20
N GLY A 160 -5.34 14.77 2.30
CA GLY A 160 -4.08 15.50 2.47
C GLY A 160 -4.22 16.93 1.96
N ILE A 161 -4.02 17.90 2.84
CA ILE A 161 -4.08 19.34 2.56
C ILE A 161 -2.67 19.90 2.60
N ASP A 162 -2.19 20.45 1.50
CA ASP A 162 -0.90 21.14 1.46
C ASP A 162 -1.04 22.57 1.99
N THR A 163 -0.60 22.79 3.20
CA THR A 163 -0.71 24.07 3.91
C THR A 163 0.25 25.14 3.38
N ALA A 164 1.24 24.78 2.55
CA ALA A 164 2.09 25.73 1.86
C ALA A 164 1.38 26.37 0.64
N GLN A 165 0.35 25.73 0.10
CA GLN A 165 -0.40 26.20 -1.05
C GLN A 165 -1.69 26.90 -0.65
N LYS A 166 -1.56 28.17 -0.23
CA LYS A 166 -2.71 29.00 0.16
C LYS A 166 -3.21 29.93 -0.95
N ASN A 167 -2.44 30.09 -2.04
CA ASN A 167 -2.87 30.88 -3.19
C ASN A 167 -4.03 30.18 -3.90
N VAL A 168 -5.14 30.91 -4.03
CA VAL A 168 -6.36 30.35 -4.58
C VAL A 168 -6.29 30.26 -6.09
N VAL A 169 -6.43 29.04 -6.60
CA VAL A 169 -6.69 28.75 -8.02
C VAL A 169 -8.17 28.43 -8.17
N SER A 170 -8.88 29.19 -9.00
CA SER A 170 -10.33 29.06 -9.19
C SER A 170 -10.68 27.67 -9.72
N GLY A 171 -11.64 27.03 -9.06
CA GLY A 171 -12.11 25.68 -9.40
C GLY A 171 -11.42 24.53 -8.62
N GLU A 172 -10.35 24.81 -7.88
CA GLU A 172 -9.64 23.80 -7.09
C GLU A 172 -10.24 23.60 -5.70
N LEU A 173 -9.88 22.48 -5.05
CA LEU A 173 -10.36 22.10 -3.72
C LEU A 173 -9.40 22.59 -2.64
N TYR A 174 -9.97 23.17 -1.59
CA TYR A 174 -9.24 23.69 -0.44
C TYR A 174 -9.85 23.24 0.90
N GLY A 175 -8.98 23.09 1.88
CA GLY A 175 -9.37 23.14 3.28
C GLY A 175 -9.60 24.60 3.66
N VAL A 176 -10.79 24.87 4.20
CA VAL A 176 -11.19 26.22 4.65
C VAL A 176 -11.54 26.15 6.11
N TYR A 177 -10.98 27.04 6.90
CA TYR A 177 -11.36 27.18 8.30
C TYR A 177 -12.71 27.90 8.42
N VAL A 178 -13.66 27.23 9.06
CA VAL A 178 -14.99 27.77 9.37
C VAL A 178 -15.06 27.97 10.87
N PRO A 179 -15.29 29.21 11.37
CA PRO A 179 -15.37 29.47 12.82
C PRO A 179 -16.41 28.56 13.46
N TYR A 180 -16.07 28.03 14.62
CA TYR A 180 -16.87 27.12 15.44
C TYR A 180 -17.09 25.72 14.89
N GLU A 181 -16.84 25.47 13.58
CA GLU A 181 -17.00 24.16 12.94
C GLU A 181 -15.64 23.44 12.77
N GLY A 182 -14.56 24.21 12.53
CA GLY A 182 -13.24 23.68 12.23
C GLY A 182 -12.86 23.78 10.76
N VAL A 183 -12.27 22.72 10.17
CA VAL A 183 -11.87 22.71 8.78
C VAL A 183 -12.97 22.07 7.93
N ALA A 184 -13.42 22.76 6.89
CA ALA A 184 -14.34 22.23 5.88
C ALA A 184 -13.62 22.15 4.53
N LEU A 185 -13.98 21.16 3.70
CA LEU A 185 -13.53 21.10 2.31
C LEU A 185 -14.51 21.88 1.43
N LYS A 186 -13.98 22.71 0.54
CA LYS A 186 -14.75 23.52 -0.39
C LYS A 186 -14.03 23.64 -1.72
N ARG A 187 -14.79 23.69 -2.81
CA ARG A 187 -14.29 24.17 -4.09
C ARG A 187 -14.39 25.68 -4.13
N ILE A 188 -13.30 26.35 -4.48
CA ILE A 188 -13.22 27.81 -4.43
C ILE A 188 -13.21 28.40 -5.83
N PHE A 189 -14.09 29.38 -6.05
CA PHE A 189 -14.12 30.19 -7.28
C PHE A 189 -13.90 31.65 -6.95
N LEU A 190 -13.18 32.38 -7.82
CA LEU A 190 -13.01 33.81 -7.68
C LEU A 190 -14.16 34.54 -8.39
N ASP A 191 -14.93 35.32 -7.64
CA ASP A 191 -15.87 36.34 -8.15
C ASP A 191 -15.15 37.70 -8.14
N ALA A 192 -14.49 38.00 -9.26
CA ALA A 192 -13.67 39.22 -9.37
C ALA A 192 -14.52 40.51 -9.33
N GLU A 193 -15.77 40.47 -9.81
CA GLU A 193 -16.65 41.64 -9.83
C GLU A 193 -17.03 42.07 -8.41
N LYS A 194 -17.20 41.10 -7.49
CA LYS A 194 -17.58 41.36 -6.11
C LYS A 194 -16.41 41.25 -5.12
N ALA A 195 -15.18 41.15 -5.63
CA ALA A 195 -13.97 41.00 -4.84
C ALA A 195 -14.09 39.95 -3.72
N ARG A 196 -14.65 38.79 -4.04
CA ARG A 196 -14.89 37.70 -3.08
C ARG A 196 -14.60 36.34 -3.70
N PHE A 197 -14.36 35.35 -2.84
CA PHE A 197 -14.37 33.94 -3.19
C PHE A 197 -15.75 33.32 -2.91
N VAL A 198 -16.19 32.48 -3.82
CA VAL A 198 -17.38 31.62 -3.70
C VAL A 198 -16.90 30.25 -3.23
N LEU A 199 -17.32 29.84 -2.07
CA LEU A 199 -17.01 28.57 -1.45
C LEU A 199 -18.16 27.61 -1.70
N ARG A 200 -17.96 26.65 -2.61
CA ARG A 200 -19.00 25.71 -3.03
C ARG A 200 -18.71 24.31 -2.51
N SER A 201 -19.76 23.65 -2.02
CA SER A 201 -19.76 22.21 -1.73
C SER A 201 -20.07 21.42 -3.01
N GLU A 202 -19.56 20.20 -3.16
CA GLU A 202 -19.98 19.30 -4.26
C GLU A 202 -21.42 18.81 -4.06
N ASN A 203 -21.82 18.61 -2.82
CA ASN A 203 -23.20 18.26 -2.46
C ASN A 203 -24.09 19.50 -2.53
N PRO A 204 -25.07 19.55 -3.45
CA PRO A 204 -25.93 20.72 -3.64
C PRO A 204 -26.84 21.01 -2.44
N ALA A 205 -27.00 20.06 -1.50
CA ALA A 205 -27.77 20.30 -0.29
C ALA A 205 -27.11 21.32 0.67
N HIS A 206 -25.81 21.61 0.45
CA HIS A 206 -25.09 22.60 1.24
C HIS A 206 -25.00 23.93 0.50
N PRO A 207 -25.44 25.04 1.13
CA PRO A 207 -25.44 26.35 0.49
C PRO A 207 -24.03 26.87 0.20
N GLU A 208 -23.93 27.72 -0.82
CA GLU A 208 -22.69 28.46 -1.09
C GLU A 208 -22.37 29.44 0.04
N GLN A 209 -21.11 29.60 0.30
CA GLN A 209 -20.58 30.57 1.26
C GLN A 209 -19.68 31.57 0.53
N TYR A 210 -19.55 32.75 1.09
CA TYR A 210 -18.76 33.80 0.48
C TYR A 210 -17.68 34.26 1.44
N LEU A 211 -16.47 34.45 0.93
CA LEU A 211 -15.32 34.89 1.67
C LEU A 211 -14.69 36.11 0.96
N PRO A 212 -14.64 37.27 1.60
CA PRO A 212 -13.95 38.44 1.04
C PRO A 212 -12.48 38.13 0.74
N VAL A 213 -11.96 38.69 -0.37
CA VAL A 213 -10.59 38.41 -0.83
C VAL A 213 -9.55 38.86 0.21
N ASP A 214 -9.79 39.96 0.92
CA ASP A 214 -8.91 40.49 1.96
C ASP A 214 -8.78 39.58 3.19
N LYS A 215 -9.77 38.72 3.44
CA LYS A 215 -9.80 37.77 4.60
C LYS A 215 -9.41 36.35 4.24
N HIS A 216 -9.02 36.06 2.99
CA HIS A 216 -8.77 34.68 2.55
C HIS A 216 -7.57 34.03 3.26
N ALA A 217 -6.50 34.81 3.51
CA ALA A 217 -5.26 34.27 4.10
C ALA A 217 -5.46 33.69 5.49
N GLU A 218 -6.44 34.17 6.27
CA GLU A 218 -6.77 33.70 7.60
C GLU A 218 -7.65 32.43 7.59
N ARG A 219 -8.39 32.26 6.51
CA ARG A 219 -9.40 31.20 6.39
C ARG A 219 -8.95 30.00 5.57
N ILE A 220 -8.08 30.19 4.60
CA ILE A 220 -7.61 29.11 3.74
C ILE A 220 -6.49 28.36 4.45
N VAL A 221 -6.75 27.09 4.77
CA VAL A 221 -5.80 26.17 5.38
C VAL A 221 -4.74 25.76 4.35
N GLY A 222 -5.19 25.36 3.15
CA GLY A 222 -4.33 24.95 2.06
C GLY A 222 -5.10 24.23 0.96
N ARG A 223 -4.44 23.92 -0.14
CA ARG A 223 -5.01 23.19 -1.27
C ARG A 223 -5.04 21.69 -0.99
N VAL A 224 -6.08 21.00 -1.42
CA VAL A 224 -6.15 19.53 -1.36
C VAL A 224 -5.14 18.96 -2.34
N ALA A 225 -4.19 18.18 -1.82
CA ALA A 225 -3.15 17.52 -2.61
C ALA A 225 -3.58 16.11 -3.05
N TRP A 226 -4.28 15.38 -2.18
CA TRP A 226 -4.74 14.02 -2.45
C TRP A 226 -5.93 13.63 -1.59
N VAL A 227 -6.67 12.61 -2.04
CA VAL A 227 -7.78 11.99 -1.32
C VAL A 227 -7.61 10.47 -1.36
N LEU A 228 -7.73 9.82 -0.22
CA LEU A 228 -7.75 8.37 -0.07
C LEU A 228 -9.10 7.94 0.50
N GLN A 229 -9.88 7.19 -0.27
CA GLN A 229 -11.21 6.74 0.11
C GLN A 229 -11.52 5.33 -0.37
N ARG A 230 -12.48 4.66 0.30
CA ARG A 230 -13.04 3.38 -0.14
C ARG A 230 -14.27 3.62 -1.02
N PHE A 231 -14.48 2.76 -1.99
CA PHE A 231 -15.67 2.75 -2.85
C PHE A 231 -16.75 1.82 -2.32
#